data_01a5de8da65b801f1b16bcb3f8f2c417
#
_entry.id   01a5de8da65b801f1b16bcb3f8f2c417
#
_cell.length_a   1.000
_cell.length_b   1.000
_cell.length_c   1.000
_cell.angle_alpha   90.00
_cell.angle_beta   90.00
_cell.angle_gamma   90.00
#
_symmetry.space_group_name_H-M   'P 1'
#
loop_
_entity.id
_entity.type
_entity.pdbx_description
1 polymer ?
#
loop_
_entity_poly.entity_id
_entity_poly.type
_entity_poly.pdbx_seq_one_letter_code
_entity_poly.pdbx_strand_id
1 'polypeptide(L)'
;MAPTMFRPLLVDIGLSLSDIGWLLGIVATIANMLGGIVAGLLIAPLGRKRSLIVFSSLWTLSMMTYLLPAFGVTNLPVLYLVACAAFLTIGMMTTATFTIMMDKSTLESPGTDYTVQSSVGTMGSIGAAAISGVVAGAIGYRGVFALSGAIALISVIIIAKVFDTDKSSAT
;
A
#
# COMPACT_ATOMS: atom_id res chain seq x y z
N MET A 1 -3.16 4.36 -6.40
CA MET A 1 -3.21 5.81 -6.70
C MET A 1 -2.02 6.57 -6.11
N ALA A 2 -1.90 6.78 -4.77
CA ALA A 2 -0.83 7.61 -4.20
C ALA A 2 0.59 7.20 -4.59
N PRO A 3 1.04 5.94 -4.46
CA PRO A 3 2.40 5.56 -4.85
C PRO A 3 2.72 5.80 -6.33
N THR A 4 1.71 5.70 -7.20
CA THR A 4 1.86 5.94 -8.65
C THR A 4 2.12 7.40 -8.96
N MET A 5 1.48 8.31 -8.20
CA MET A 5 1.62 9.77 -8.39
C MET A 5 2.80 10.36 -7.63
N PHE A 6 3.46 9.60 -6.77
CA PHE A 6 4.63 10.07 -6.03
C PHE A 6 5.82 10.35 -6.96
N ARG A 7 6.06 9.48 -7.94
CA ARG A 7 7.15 9.66 -8.90
C ARG A 7 7.01 10.92 -9.76
N PRO A 8 5.85 11.18 -10.42
CA PRO A 8 5.63 12.45 -11.11
C PRO A 8 5.80 13.67 -10.20
N LEU A 9 5.29 13.60 -8.96
CA LEU A 9 5.48 14.69 -7.99
C LEU A 9 6.97 14.98 -7.75
N LEU A 10 7.82 13.95 -7.58
CA LEU A 10 9.26 14.14 -7.37
C LEU A 10 9.93 14.81 -8.55
N VAL A 11 9.49 14.52 -9.78
CA VAL A 11 9.98 15.21 -10.99
C VAL A 11 9.53 16.67 -11.01
N ASP A 12 8.27 16.94 -10.69
CA ASP A 12 7.69 18.28 -10.72
C ASP A 12 8.29 19.22 -9.67
N ILE A 13 8.74 18.68 -8.52
CA ILE A 13 9.46 19.46 -7.50
C ILE A 13 10.96 19.65 -7.81
N GLY A 14 11.43 19.13 -8.95
CA GLY A 14 12.78 19.39 -9.46
C GLY A 14 13.88 18.45 -8.97
N LEU A 15 13.54 17.27 -8.42
CA LEU A 15 14.55 16.25 -8.11
C LEU A 15 15.19 15.72 -9.41
N SER A 16 16.51 15.48 -9.34
CA SER A 16 17.19 14.85 -10.47
C SER A 16 16.71 13.41 -10.67
N LEU A 17 16.73 12.93 -11.91
CA LEU A 17 16.38 11.55 -12.24
C LEU A 17 17.27 10.54 -11.48
N SER A 18 18.52 10.92 -11.20
CA SER A 18 19.46 10.11 -10.42
C SER A 18 18.99 9.98 -8.97
N ASP A 19 18.57 11.08 -8.32
CA ASP A 19 18.09 11.08 -6.94
C ASP A 19 16.78 10.30 -6.82
N ILE A 20 15.89 10.45 -7.80
CA ILE A 20 14.65 9.67 -7.87
C ILE A 20 14.96 8.18 -8.04
N GLY A 21 15.91 7.84 -8.91
CA GLY A 21 16.36 6.46 -9.10
C GLY A 21 16.94 5.86 -7.82
N TRP A 22 17.76 6.61 -7.09
CA TRP A 22 18.31 6.18 -5.82
C TRP A 22 17.22 6.01 -4.76
N LEU A 23 16.34 7.00 -4.61
CA LEU A 23 15.27 7.01 -3.62
C LEU A 23 14.26 5.88 -3.85
N LEU A 24 13.73 5.78 -5.07
CA LEU A 24 12.67 4.81 -5.38
C LEU A 24 13.22 3.45 -5.83
N GLY A 25 14.41 3.39 -6.41
CA GLY A 25 15.03 2.15 -6.84
C GLY A 25 15.69 1.40 -5.69
N ILE A 26 16.51 2.05 -4.88
CA ILE A 26 17.30 1.39 -3.85
C ILE A 26 16.63 1.51 -2.49
N VAL A 27 16.42 2.73 -2.00
CA VAL A 27 15.93 2.95 -0.63
C VAL A 27 14.53 2.41 -0.44
N ALA A 28 13.62 2.71 -1.37
CA ALA A 28 12.25 2.21 -1.32
C ALA A 28 12.19 0.68 -1.44
N THR A 29 13.03 0.08 -2.29
CA THR A 29 13.09 -1.38 -2.43
C THR A 29 13.57 -2.05 -1.14
N ILE A 30 14.62 -1.54 -0.51
CA ILE A 30 15.11 -2.04 0.78
C ILE A 30 14.03 -1.90 1.85
N ALA A 31 13.37 -0.75 1.93
CA ALA A 31 12.28 -0.53 2.88
C ALA A 31 11.12 -1.52 2.66
N ASN A 32 10.76 -1.79 1.40
CA ASN A 32 9.73 -2.76 1.05
C ASN A 32 10.11 -4.19 1.47
N MET A 33 11.35 -4.60 1.22
CA MET A 33 11.85 -5.92 1.64
C MET A 33 11.85 -6.05 3.17
N LEU A 34 12.32 -5.05 3.89
CA LEU A 34 12.29 -5.02 5.36
C LEU A 34 10.86 -5.09 5.87
N GLY A 35 9.93 -4.37 5.25
CA GLY A 35 8.51 -4.45 5.56
C GLY A 35 7.95 -5.86 5.42
N GLY A 36 8.30 -6.54 4.33
CA GLY A 36 7.92 -7.94 4.10
C GLY A 36 8.45 -8.89 5.17
N ILE A 37 9.72 -8.75 5.55
CA ILE A 37 10.35 -9.56 6.61
C ILE A 37 9.67 -9.30 7.96
N VAL A 38 9.48 -8.04 8.34
CA VAL A 38 8.81 -7.66 9.59
C VAL A 38 7.38 -8.22 9.63
N ALA A 39 6.64 -8.13 8.52
CA ALA A 39 5.30 -8.70 8.44
C ALA A 39 5.32 -10.23 8.61
N GLY A 40 6.24 -10.93 7.94
CA GLY A 40 6.38 -12.38 8.07
C GLY A 40 6.61 -12.82 9.53
N LEU A 41 7.45 -12.10 10.26
CA LEU A 41 7.72 -12.36 11.68
C LEU A 41 6.51 -12.03 12.58
N LEU A 42 5.73 -11.01 12.24
CA LEU A 42 4.61 -10.54 13.07
C LEU A 42 3.29 -11.28 12.79
N ILE A 43 3.11 -11.85 11.61
CA ILE A 43 1.87 -12.57 11.26
C ILE A 43 1.65 -13.78 12.17
N ALA A 44 2.71 -14.52 12.52
CA ALA A 44 2.61 -15.69 13.38
C ALA A 44 2.08 -15.36 14.78
N PRO A 45 2.66 -14.41 15.56
CA PRO A 45 2.19 -14.07 16.90
C PRO A 45 0.89 -13.26 16.93
N LEU A 46 0.64 -12.39 15.94
CA LEU A 46 -0.58 -11.56 15.91
C LEU A 46 -1.80 -12.31 15.36
N GLY A 47 -1.59 -13.31 14.52
CA GLY A 47 -2.63 -13.99 13.75
C GLY A 47 -3.08 -13.16 12.51
N ARG A 48 -3.69 -13.87 11.53
CA ARG A 48 -4.02 -13.31 10.19
C ARG A 48 -4.86 -12.03 10.26
N LYS A 49 -5.97 -12.09 11.00
CA LYS A 49 -6.91 -10.94 11.11
C LYS A 49 -6.26 -9.70 11.68
N ARG A 50 -5.61 -9.83 12.84
CA ARG A 50 -4.99 -8.69 13.52
C ARG A 50 -3.86 -8.09 12.70
N SER A 51 -3.04 -8.93 12.09
CA SER A 51 -1.95 -8.50 11.19
C SER A 51 -2.50 -7.68 10.03
N LEU A 52 -3.56 -8.15 9.36
CA LEU A 52 -4.16 -7.43 8.24
C LEU A 52 -4.70 -6.06 8.67
N ILE A 53 -5.39 -5.97 9.80
CA ILE A 53 -5.92 -4.70 10.33
C ILE A 53 -4.78 -3.75 10.72
N VAL A 54 -3.77 -4.23 11.42
CA VAL A 54 -2.63 -3.41 11.86
C VAL A 54 -1.86 -2.89 10.65
N PHE A 55 -1.51 -3.77 9.70
CA PHE A 55 -0.70 -3.37 8.54
C PHE A 55 -1.48 -2.46 7.59
N SER A 56 -2.78 -2.69 7.38
CA SER A 56 -3.61 -1.78 6.59
C SER A 56 -3.78 -0.42 7.27
N SER A 57 -3.86 -0.38 8.59
CA SER A 57 -3.89 0.87 9.35
C SER A 57 -2.58 1.64 9.26
N LEU A 58 -1.44 0.95 9.40
CA LEU A 58 -0.11 1.53 9.22
C LEU A 58 0.08 2.06 7.80
N TRP A 59 -0.36 1.30 6.79
CA TRP A 59 -0.31 1.74 5.41
C TRP A 59 -1.18 2.97 5.17
N THR A 60 -2.39 3.01 5.73
CA THR A 60 -3.27 4.18 5.65
C THR A 60 -2.62 5.39 6.29
N LEU A 61 -2.00 5.24 7.46
CA LEU A 61 -1.27 6.31 8.13
C LEU A 61 -0.10 6.81 7.29
N SER A 62 0.66 5.89 6.67
CA SER A 62 1.77 6.27 5.78
C SER A 62 1.29 6.99 4.51
N MET A 63 0.06 6.70 4.03
CA MET A 63 -0.52 7.47 2.92
C MET A 63 -0.71 8.95 3.25
N MET A 64 -0.95 9.29 4.53
CA MET A 64 -1.05 10.69 4.95
C MET A 64 0.29 11.42 4.83
N THR A 65 1.42 10.73 4.94
CA THR A 65 2.74 11.36 4.81
C THR A 65 3.01 11.89 3.39
N TYR A 66 2.34 11.37 2.35
CA TYR A 66 2.42 11.91 0.99
C TYR A 66 1.86 13.33 0.85
N LEU A 67 1.04 13.76 1.80
CA LEU A 67 0.55 15.13 1.83
C LEU A 67 1.67 16.13 2.14
N LEU A 68 2.70 15.75 2.89
CA LEU A 68 3.83 16.62 3.23
C LEU A 68 4.49 17.21 2.00
N PRO A 69 5.01 16.42 1.03
CA PRO A 69 5.57 16.97 -0.19
C PRO A 69 4.53 17.66 -1.09
N ALA A 70 3.27 17.24 -1.07
CA ALA A 70 2.20 17.91 -1.80
C ALA A 70 1.86 19.29 -1.24
N PHE A 71 2.09 19.54 0.03
CA PHE A 71 1.98 20.87 0.66
C PHE A 71 3.24 21.72 0.53
N GLY A 72 4.29 21.23 -0.15
CA GLY A 72 5.50 21.98 -0.42
C GLY A 72 6.65 21.72 0.55
N VAL A 73 6.52 20.74 1.45
CA VAL A 73 7.64 20.30 2.31
C VAL A 73 8.51 19.34 1.50
N THR A 74 9.45 19.90 0.73
CA THR A 74 10.24 19.17 -0.28
C THR A 74 11.69 18.91 0.17
N ASN A 75 11.97 19.05 1.47
CA ASN A 75 13.29 18.76 2.02
C ASN A 75 13.67 17.29 1.80
N LEU A 76 14.89 17.05 1.35
CA LEU A 76 15.38 15.70 1.03
C LEU A 76 15.16 14.68 2.16
N PRO A 77 15.45 14.98 3.44
CA PRO A 77 15.19 14.05 4.56
C PRO A 77 13.71 13.67 4.69
N VAL A 78 12.80 14.62 4.44
CA VAL A 78 11.35 14.37 4.49
C VAL A 78 10.92 13.44 3.37
N LEU A 79 11.45 13.62 2.16
CA LEU A 79 11.16 12.73 1.02
C LEU A 79 11.64 11.30 1.28
N TYR A 80 12.83 11.14 1.89
CA TYR A 80 13.33 9.83 2.31
C TYR A 80 12.42 9.19 3.37
N LEU A 81 12.00 9.96 4.38
CA LEU A 81 11.09 9.47 5.43
C LEU A 81 9.74 9.02 4.84
N VAL A 82 9.15 9.82 3.96
CA VAL A 82 7.90 9.49 3.26
C VAL A 82 8.06 8.22 2.44
N ALA A 83 9.12 8.11 1.64
CA ALA A 83 9.39 6.91 0.84
C ALA A 83 9.60 5.68 1.73
N CYS A 84 10.45 5.76 2.76
CA CYS A 84 10.69 4.64 3.68
C CYS A 84 9.40 4.19 4.37
N ALA A 85 8.62 5.12 4.94
CA ALA A 85 7.37 4.80 5.63
C ALA A 85 6.36 4.13 4.69
N ALA A 86 6.18 4.69 3.49
CA ALA A 86 5.25 4.16 2.52
C ALA A 86 5.65 2.78 2.00
N PHE A 87 6.90 2.60 1.56
CA PHE A 87 7.33 1.33 0.98
C PHE A 87 7.49 0.22 2.02
N LEU A 88 7.89 0.54 3.26
CA LEU A 88 7.89 -0.41 4.36
C LEU A 88 6.47 -0.94 4.63
N THR A 89 5.49 -0.06 4.73
CA THR A 89 4.09 -0.46 4.97
C THR A 89 3.46 -1.16 3.76
N ILE A 90 3.85 -0.83 2.52
CA ILE A 90 3.49 -1.58 1.31
C ILE A 90 4.00 -3.02 1.42
N GLY A 91 5.26 -3.21 1.80
CA GLY A 91 5.84 -4.54 1.99
C GLY A 91 5.09 -5.36 3.04
N MET A 92 4.76 -4.74 4.18
CA MET A 92 3.97 -5.39 5.23
C MET A 92 2.58 -5.81 4.72
N MET A 93 1.88 -4.90 4.05
CA MET A 93 0.54 -5.15 3.53
C MET A 93 0.53 -6.22 2.44
N THR A 94 1.50 -6.18 1.53
CA THR A 94 1.65 -7.17 0.46
C THR A 94 1.86 -8.57 1.01
N THR A 95 2.75 -8.73 1.99
CA THR A 95 3.01 -10.02 2.64
C THR A 95 1.76 -10.57 3.34
N ALA A 96 1.05 -9.73 4.09
CA ALA A 96 -0.19 -10.15 4.75
C ALA A 96 -1.27 -10.55 3.73
N THR A 97 -1.42 -9.78 2.65
CA THR A 97 -2.41 -10.06 1.59
C THR A 97 -2.12 -11.40 0.93
N PHE A 98 -0.87 -11.64 0.52
CA PHE A 98 -0.49 -12.91 -0.11
C PHE A 98 -0.64 -14.09 0.84
N THR A 99 -0.30 -13.93 2.12
CA THR A 99 -0.52 -14.98 3.12
C THR A 99 -2.00 -15.36 3.21
N ILE A 100 -2.90 -14.38 3.25
CA ILE A 100 -4.35 -14.64 3.30
C ILE A 100 -4.87 -15.24 1.99
N MET A 101 -4.38 -14.80 0.85
CA MET A 101 -4.73 -15.39 -0.46
C MET A 101 -4.37 -16.87 -0.49
N MET A 102 -3.19 -17.26 0.01
CA MET A 102 -2.78 -18.64 0.10
C MET A 102 -3.64 -19.43 1.10
N ASP A 103 -3.94 -18.88 2.27
CA ASP A 103 -4.78 -19.52 3.28
C ASP A 103 -6.23 -19.76 2.79
N LYS A 104 -6.74 -18.92 1.87
CA LYS A 104 -8.09 -19.03 1.30
C LYS A 104 -8.16 -19.83 0.00
N SER A 105 -7.04 -20.27 -0.52
CA SER A 105 -6.98 -21.13 -1.71
C SER A 105 -7.40 -22.56 -1.34
N THR A 106 -8.16 -23.20 -2.25
CA THR A 106 -8.64 -24.59 -2.03
C THR A 106 -7.52 -25.59 -2.22
N LEU A 107 -7.60 -26.74 -1.55
CA LEU A 107 -6.63 -27.83 -1.71
C LEU A 107 -6.70 -28.51 -3.08
N GLU A 108 -7.84 -28.39 -3.78
CA GLU A 108 -8.04 -29.01 -5.10
C GLU A 108 -7.35 -28.22 -6.22
N SER A 109 -7.33 -26.87 -6.12
CA SER A 109 -6.77 -26.01 -7.15
C SER A 109 -6.05 -24.77 -6.61
N PRO A 110 -5.07 -24.93 -5.71
CA PRO A 110 -4.48 -23.80 -4.98
C PRO A 110 -3.80 -22.78 -5.89
N GLY A 111 -3.16 -23.24 -6.96
CA GLY A 111 -2.51 -22.36 -7.95
C GLY A 111 -3.50 -21.53 -8.76
N THR A 112 -4.63 -22.11 -9.15
CA THR A 112 -5.68 -21.41 -9.89
C THR A 112 -6.33 -20.34 -9.02
N ASP A 113 -6.73 -20.70 -7.81
CA ASP A 113 -7.37 -19.78 -6.86
C ASP A 113 -6.48 -18.58 -6.54
N TYR A 114 -5.20 -18.85 -6.24
CA TYR A 114 -4.22 -17.79 -6.00
C TYR A 114 -4.04 -16.89 -7.22
N THR A 115 -3.96 -17.47 -8.42
CA THR A 115 -3.78 -16.71 -9.67
C THR A 115 -4.98 -15.82 -9.96
N VAL A 116 -6.20 -16.32 -9.75
CA VAL A 116 -7.42 -15.52 -9.92
C VAL A 116 -7.45 -14.35 -8.96
N GLN A 117 -7.20 -14.58 -7.66
CA GLN A 117 -7.16 -13.54 -6.64
C GLN A 117 -6.09 -12.48 -6.97
N SER A 118 -4.89 -12.91 -7.33
CA SER A 118 -3.78 -12.05 -7.71
C SER A 118 -4.08 -11.22 -8.97
N SER A 119 -4.75 -11.83 -9.96
CA SER A 119 -5.15 -11.15 -11.19
C SER A 119 -6.16 -10.03 -10.92
N VAL A 120 -7.16 -10.28 -10.08
CA VAL A 120 -8.12 -9.25 -9.66
C VAL A 120 -7.42 -8.08 -8.97
N GLY A 121 -6.47 -8.36 -8.08
CA GLY A 121 -5.65 -7.34 -7.42
C GLY A 121 -4.83 -6.51 -8.41
N THR A 122 -4.23 -7.18 -9.41
CA THR A 122 -3.44 -6.53 -10.45
C THR A 122 -4.32 -5.64 -11.34
N MET A 123 -5.48 -6.12 -11.77
CA MET A 123 -6.45 -5.32 -12.55
C MET A 123 -6.91 -4.09 -11.77
N GLY A 124 -7.20 -4.25 -10.48
CA GLY A 124 -7.53 -3.12 -9.59
C GLY A 124 -6.39 -2.10 -9.50
N SER A 125 -5.15 -2.55 -9.43
CA SER A 125 -3.96 -1.68 -9.38
C SER A 125 -3.76 -0.91 -10.69
N ILE A 126 -3.91 -1.58 -11.83
CA ILE A 126 -3.82 -0.95 -13.17
C ILE A 126 -4.94 0.08 -13.34
N GLY A 127 -6.18 -0.26 -13.00
CA GLY A 127 -7.30 0.66 -13.05
C GLY A 127 -7.10 1.88 -12.15
N ALA A 128 -6.64 1.66 -10.93
CA ALA A 128 -6.31 2.74 -10.00
C ALA A 128 -5.18 3.64 -10.53
N ALA A 129 -4.17 3.07 -11.19
CA ALA A 129 -3.09 3.84 -11.81
C ALA A 129 -3.59 4.70 -12.98
N ALA A 130 -4.41 4.13 -13.86
CA ALA A 130 -5.00 4.84 -15.00
C ALA A 130 -5.88 6.01 -14.56
N ILE A 131 -6.76 5.78 -13.58
CA ILE A 131 -7.65 6.83 -13.04
C ILE A 131 -6.84 7.91 -12.29
N SER A 132 -5.75 7.53 -11.62
CA SER A 132 -4.98 8.48 -10.80
C SER A 132 -4.37 9.63 -11.62
N GLY A 133 -4.00 9.40 -12.88
CA GLY A 133 -3.52 10.44 -13.77
C GLY A 133 -4.60 11.47 -14.12
N VAL A 134 -5.81 10.99 -14.45
CA VAL A 134 -6.96 11.86 -14.75
C VAL A 134 -7.35 12.67 -13.51
N VAL A 135 -7.41 12.03 -12.36
CA VAL A 135 -7.75 12.69 -11.08
C VAL A 135 -6.67 13.71 -10.69
N ALA A 136 -5.38 13.39 -10.92
CA ALA A 136 -4.29 14.35 -10.67
C ALA A 136 -4.39 15.58 -11.56
N GLY A 137 -4.78 15.42 -12.82
CA GLY A 137 -5.03 16.54 -13.73
C GLY A 137 -6.20 17.42 -13.31
N ALA A 138 -7.25 16.84 -12.70
CA ALA A 138 -8.45 17.56 -12.29
C ALA A 138 -8.34 18.27 -10.93
N ILE A 139 -7.77 17.61 -9.91
CA ILE A 139 -7.76 18.09 -8.52
C ILE A 139 -6.34 18.20 -7.92
N GLY A 140 -5.30 17.99 -8.74
CA GLY A 140 -3.90 18.05 -8.33
C GLY A 140 -3.45 16.92 -7.42
N TYR A 141 -2.16 16.90 -7.08
CA TYR A 141 -1.58 15.86 -6.21
C TYR A 141 -2.22 15.79 -4.82
N ARG A 142 -2.54 16.96 -4.23
CA ARG A 142 -3.21 17.05 -2.91
C ARG A 142 -4.52 16.29 -2.89
N GLY A 143 -5.33 16.47 -3.94
CA GLY A 143 -6.60 15.79 -4.09
C GLY A 143 -6.46 14.28 -4.25
N VAL A 144 -5.50 13.83 -5.07
CA VAL A 144 -5.21 12.39 -5.25
C VAL A 144 -4.77 11.74 -3.94
N PHE A 145 -3.88 12.37 -3.18
CA PHE A 145 -3.39 11.81 -1.91
C PHE A 145 -4.47 11.79 -0.84
N ALA A 146 -5.28 12.85 -0.73
CA ALA A 146 -6.43 12.88 0.19
C ALA A 146 -7.47 11.80 -0.16
N LEU A 147 -7.81 11.67 -1.45
CA LEU A 147 -8.74 10.63 -1.94
C LEU A 147 -8.18 9.23 -1.67
N SER A 148 -6.90 9.00 -1.94
CA SER A 148 -6.24 7.71 -1.68
C SER A 148 -6.28 7.35 -0.20
N GLY A 149 -6.06 8.33 0.68
CA GLY A 149 -6.16 8.15 2.11
C GLY A 149 -7.58 7.84 2.58
N ALA A 150 -8.59 8.53 2.03
CA ALA A 150 -10.00 8.25 2.34
C ALA A 150 -10.40 6.83 1.92
N ILE A 151 -10.01 6.40 0.70
CA ILE A 151 -10.25 5.04 0.22
C ILE A 151 -9.54 4.01 1.11
N ALA A 152 -8.31 4.29 1.54
CA ALA A 152 -7.56 3.40 2.43
C ALA A 152 -8.25 3.27 3.81
N LEU A 153 -8.75 4.36 4.37
CA LEU A 153 -9.54 4.33 5.62
C LEU A 153 -10.81 3.48 5.48
N ILE A 154 -11.56 3.67 4.41
CA ILE A 154 -12.75 2.86 4.11
C ILE A 154 -12.38 1.38 4.01
N SER A 155 -11.27 1.06 3.36
CA SER A 155 -10.78 -0.31 3.23
C SER A 155 -10.47 -0.94 4.59
N VAL A 156 -9.85 -0.21 5.52
CA VAL A 156 -9.59 -0.69 6.89
C VAL A 156 -10.89 -1.02 7.62
N ILE A 157 -11.90 -0.14 7.51
CA ILE A 157 -13.21 -0.35 8.13
C ILE A 157 -13.91 -1.59 7.57
N ILE A 158 -13.85 -1.78 6.25
CA ILE A 158 -14.43 -2.96 5.59
C ILE A 158 -13.73 -4.23 6.07
N ILE A 159 -12.40 -4.24 6.07
CA ILE A 159 -11.59 -5.38 6.56
C ILE A 159 -11.98 -5.73 8.00
N ALA A 160 -12.05 -4.73 8.89
CA ALA A 160 -12.40 -4.95 10.28
C ALA A 160 -13.79 -5.60 10.44
N LYS A 161 -14.79 -5.13 9.68
CA LYS A 161 -16.17 -5.64 9.72
C LYS A 161 -16.31 -7.03 9.11
N VAL A 162 -15.73 -7.27 7.93
CA VAL A 162 -15.87 -8.55 7.23
C VAL A 162 -15.28 -9.70 8.05
N PHE A 163 -14.13 -9.49 8.68
CA PHE A 163 -13.53 -10.51 9.54
C PHE A 163 -14.26 -10.72 10.88
N ASP A 164 -15.17 -9.83 11.31
CA ASP A 164 -16.00 -10.06 12.50
C ASP A 164 -17.21 -10.94 12.19
N THR A 165 -17.73 -10.88 10.98
CA THR A 165 -18.87 -11.70 10.54
C THR A 165 -18.50 -13.19 10.45
N ASP A 166 -17.26 -13.51 10.11
CA ASP A 166 -16.75 -14.89 9.99
C ASP A 166 -16.70 -15.65 11.35
N LYS A 167 -16.70 -14.93 12.48
CA LYS A 167 -16.80 -15.54 13.82
C LYS A 167 -18.24 -15.91 14.20
N SER A 168 -19.24 -15.25 13.65
CA SER A 168 -20.66 -15.49 13.97
C SER A 168 -21.25 -16.69 13.22
N SER A 169 -20.59 -17.15 12.16
CA SER A 169 -21.04 -18.33 11.38
C SER A 169 -20.39 -19.64 11.82
N ALA A 170 -19.52 -19.62 12.82
CA ALA A 170 -18.78 -20.78 13.33
C ALA A 170 -19.24 -21.22 14.74
N THR A 171 -20.32 -20.63 15.28
CA THR A 171 -21.05 -21.04 16.49
C THR A 171 -22.44 -21.51 16.14
#